data_4a0bdb6f26cbee69d68128aef82b5df9
#
_entry.id   4a0bdb6f26cbee69d68128aef82b5df9
#
_cell.length_a   1.000
_cell.length_b   1.000
_cell.length_c   1.000
_cell.angle_alpha   90.00
_cell.angle_beta   90.00
_cell.angle_gamma   90.00
#
_symmetry.space_group_name_H-M   'P 1'
#
loop_
_entity.id
_entity.type
_entity.pdbx_description
1 polymer ?
#
loop_
_entity_poly.entity_id
_entity_poly.type
_entity_poly.pdbx_seq_one_letter_code
_entity_poly.pdbx_strand_id
1 'polypeptide(L)'
;MGRWLALLVVAFVAGAGLVLLADPGTSEKRVVVTASAASSGGSTDLNGHHNHGVKATDVALETQPDQPLDPATRALLEQQLTLARATSLRYPTVTDAEAAGYRLVAGFGPGSGAHYIGGPMTGPGPFDASKPQSLLYDGTSPTSHIVGLMYFGMGAKAPEGFAGPNDHWHRHSNVCTTFASGKIDVPFAPDSDVTAAQCTAVGGRYMSITGWMVHAWVVPSWESPAGVFSHENPNLRCADGTFNTDKVGKCQGT
;
A
#
# COMPACT_ATOMS: atom_id res chain seq x y z
N MET A 1 41.79 11.57 -7.30
CA MET A 1 40.76 11.48 -6.23
C MET A 1 39.40 11.39 -6.92
N GLY A 2 38.98 10.17 -7.22
CA GLY A 2 37.74 9.90 -7.97
C GLY A 2 36.62 9.63 -7.00
N ARG A 3 35.55 10.47 -7.06
CA ARG A 3 34.32 10.26 -6.33
C ARG A 3 33.45 9.31 -7.16
N TRP A 4 33.29 8.10 -6.67
CA TRP A 4 32.34 7.13 -7.22
C TRP A 4 30.92 7.52 -6.76
N LEU A 5 30.11 7.99 -7.68
CA LEU A 5 28.67 8.11 -7.45
C LEU A 5 28.09 6.70 -7.60
N ALA A 6 27.69 6.10 -6.50
CA ALA A 6 26.91 4.87 -6.54
C ALA A 6 25.46 5.23 -6.92
N LEU A 7 25.11 4.98 -8.17
CA LEU A 7 23.72 4.97 -8.64
C LEU A 7 23.05 3.74 -8.05
N LEU A 8 22.23 3.93 -7.01
CA LEU A 8 21.34 2.90 -6.51
C LEU A 8 20.14 2.81 -7.47
N VAL A 9 20.26 1.96 -8.47
CA VAL A 9 19.13 1.52 -9.29
C VAL A 9 18.32 0.58 -8.42
N VAL A 10 17.15 1.02 -7.98
CA VAL A 10 16.14 0.13 -7.38
C VAL A 10 15.59 -0.74 -8.51
N ALA A 11 16.28 -1.84 -8.78
CA ALA A 11 15.77 -2.89 -9.63
C ALA A 11 14.75 -3.69 -8.81
N PHE A 12 13.47 -3.55 -9.12
CA PHE A 12 12.49 -4.57 -8.78
C PHE A 12 12.84 -5.81 -9.60
N VAL A 13 13.65 -6.69 -9.04
CA VAL A 13 14.02 -7.95 -9.68
C VAL A 13 12.86 -8.92 -9.51
N ALA A 14 12.05 -9.06 -10.55
CA ALA A 14 11.30 -10.28 -10.75
C ALA A 14 12.30 -11.34 -11.27
N GLY A 15 13.02 -11.95 -10.36
CA GLY A 15 13.87 -13.10 -10.66
C GLY A 15 13.02 -14.35 -10.66
N ALA A 16 12.61 -14.82 -11.83
CA ALA A 16 12.23 -16.21 -12.01
C ALA A 16 13.51 -17.05 -12.03
N GLY A 17 13.93 -17.49 -10.88
CA GLY A 17 14.95 -18.52 -10.72
C GLY A 17 14.27 -19.83 -10.36
N LEU A 18 14.08 -20.69 -11.35
CA LEU A 18 13.61 -22.06 -11.17
C LEU A 18 14.76 -22.87 -10.57
N VAL A 19 14.71 -23.17 -9.28
CA VAL A 19 15.48 -24.24 -8.67
C VAL A 19 14.50 -25.32 -8.23
N LEU A 20 14.45 -26.39 -9.03
CA LEU A 20 13.78 -27.63 -8.68
C LEU A 20 14.64 -28.38 -7.64
N LEU A 21 14.22 -28.31 -6.38
CA LEU A 21 14.59 -29.33 -5.43
C LEU A 21 13.32 -30.10 -5.07
N ALA A 22 13.26 -31.33 -5.57
CA ALA A 22 12.25 -32.31 -5.21
C ALA A 22 12.52 -32.79 -3.79
N ASP A 23 11.53 -32.62 -2.89
CA ASP A 23 11.48 -33.36 -1.63
C ASP A 23 10.19 -34.21 -1.60
N PRO A 24 10.26 -35.53 -1.42
CA PRO A 24 9.09 -36.40 -1.44
C PRO A 24 8.53 -36.57 -0.03
N GLY A 25 7.32 -36.13 0.18
CA GLY A 25 6.47 -36.70 1.21
C GLY A 25 6.05 -35.86 2.38
N THR A 26 4.95 -35.13 2.20
CA THR A 26 3.92 -34.99 3.25
C THR A 26 2.58 -34.71 2.60
N SER A 27 1.64 -35.61 2.84
CA SER A 27 0.23 -35.53 2.41
C SER A 27 -0.48 -34.49 3.25
N GLU A 28 -0.61 -33.28 2.75
CA GLU A 28 -1.53 -32.29 3.33
C GLU A 28 -2.92 -32.48 2.73
N LYS A 29 -3.89 -32.76 3.58
CA LYS A 29 -5.31 -32.80 3.23
C LYS A 29 -5.76 -31.41 2.78
N ARG A 30 -6.01 -31.29 1.50
CA ARG A 30 -6.65 -30.12 0.90
C ARG A 30 -8.11 -30.05 1.39
N VAL A 31 -8.39 -29.11 2.27
CA VAL A 31 -9.79 -28.76 2.58
C VAL A 31 -10.30 -27.89 1.43
N VAL A 32 -11.13 -28.48 0.58
CA VAL A 32 -11.84 -27.75 -0.46
C VAL A 32 -13.05 -27.08 0.20
N VAL A 33 -12.95 -25.79 0.45
CA VAL A 33 -14.11 -24.98 0.83
C VAL A 33 -14.78 -24.54 -0.47
N THR A 34 -15.90 -25.17 -0.81
CA THR A 34 -16.76 -24.73 -1.90
C THR A 34 -17.48 -23.46 -1.45
N ALA A 35 -17.06 -22.30 -1.95
CA ALA A 35 -17.82 -21.07 -1.80
C ALA A 35 -19.02 -21.11 -2.76
N SER A 36 -20.23 -21.14 -2.20
CA SER A 36 -21.46 -20.89 -2.94
C SER A 36 -21.50 -19.46 -3.45
N ALA A 37 -21.79 -19.30 -4.73
CA ALA A 37 -22.02 -17.99 -5.33
C ALA A 37 -23.24 -17.33 -4.66
N ALA A 38 -22.98 -16.27 -3.90
CA ALA A 38 -24.02 -15.37 -3.40
C ALA A 38 -24.13 -14.17 -4.34
N SER A 39 -25.36 -13.88 -4.72
CA SER A 39 -25.81 -12.84 -5.63
C SER A 39 -25.34 -11.45 -5.24
N SER A 40 -24.97 -10.67 -6.25
CA SER A 40 -24.66 -9.25 -6.23
C SER A 40 -25.77 -8.42 -5.58
N GLY A 41 -25.60 -8.06 -4.34
CA GLY A 41 -26.29 -6.96 -3.68
C GLY A 41 -25.22 -6.02 -3.18
N GLY A 42 -25.03 -4.87 -3.83
CA GLY A 42 -24.09 -3.86 -3.40
C GLY A 42 -24.45 -3.30 -2.04
N SER A 43 -23.81 -3.81 -1.01
CA SER A 43 -23.77 -3.20 0.31
C SER A 43 -22.53 -2.29 0.32
N THR A 44 -22.77 -0.99 0.28
CA THR A 44 -21.75 0.00 0.62
C THR A 44 -21.61 -0.03 2.13
N ASP A 45 -20.69 -0.85 2.65
CA ASP A 45 -20.26 -0.64 4.01
C ASP A 45 -19.32 0.56 4.06
N LEU A 46 -19.31 1.22 5.20
CA LEU A 46 -18.54 2.47 5.40
C LEU A 46 -17.01 2.29 5.34
N ASN A 47 -16.54 1.07 5.16
CA ASN A 47 -15.14 0.70 5.08
C ASN A 47 -14.57 0.75 3.65
N GLY A 48 -15.37 1.11 2.64
CA GLY A 48 -14.87 1.31 1.28
C GLY A 48 -14.34 0.04 0.60
N HIS A 49 -14.70 -1.13 1.10
CA HIS A 49 -14.24 -2.41 0.56
C HIS A 49 -14.96 -2.71 -0.74
N HIS A 50 -14.31 -2.38 -1.82
CA HIS A 50 -14.77 -2.74 -3.14
C HIS A 50 -14.03 -4.01 -3.59
N ASN A 51 -14.80 -5.00 -4.00
CA ASN A 51 -14.29 -6.28 -4.47
C ASN A 51 -13.77 -6.14 -5.90
N HIS A 52 -12.51 -5.75 -6.03
CA HIS A 52 -11.84 -5.41 -7.30
C HIS A 52 -11.34 -6.62 -8.09
N GLY A 53 -12.06 -7.72 -8.11
CA GLY A 53 -11.69 -8.90 -8.91
C GLY A 53 -10.40 -9.59 -8.48
N VAL A 54 -9.85 -9.21 -7.33
CA VAL A 54 -8.68 -9.86 -6.70
C VAL A 54 -9.07 -11.28 -6.31
N LYS A 55 -8.18 -12.23 -6.54
CA LYS A 55 -8.42 -13.61 -6.10
C LYS A 55 -8.71 -13.63 -4.60
N ALA A 56 -9.75 -14.33 -4.19
CA ALA A 56 -10.27 -14.41 -2.82
C ALA A 56 -9.21 -14.64 -1.71
N THR A 57 -8.02 -15.13 -2.09
CA THR A 57 -6.88 -15.34 -1.17
C THR A 57 -6.15 -14.05 -0.79
N ASP A 58 -6.24 -12.99 -1.60
CA ASP A 58 -5.46 -11.77 -1.40
C ASP A 58 -6.30 -10.67 -0.70
N VAL A 59 -7.63 -10.74 -0.83
CA VAL A 59 -8.59 -9.82 -0.19
C VAL A 59 -8.91 -10.20 1.27
N ALA A 60 -8.61 -11.44 1.66
CA ALA A 60 -9.07 -12.01 2.92
C ALA A 60 -8.61 -11.27 4.19
N LEU A 61 -7.48 -10.55 4.14
CA LEU A 61 -6.96 -9.82 5.30
C LEU A 61 -7.57 -8.42 5.41
N GLU A 62 -7.83 -7.78 4.27
CA GLU A 62 -8.35 -6.41 4.20
C GLU A 62 -9.84 -6.32 4.60
N THR A 63 -10.61 -7.37 4.32
CA THR A 63 -12.06 -7.40 4.57
C THR A 63 -12.46 -7.99 5.91
N GLN A 64 -11.50 -8.41 6.74
CA GLN A 64 -11.81 -8.94 8.05
C GLN A 64 -12.15 -7.81 9.03
N PRO A 65 -13.24 -7.94 9.80
CA PRO A 65 -13.54 -6.96 10.83
C PRO A 65 -12.48 -6.99 11.93
N ASP A 66 -12.21 -5.83 12.51
CA ASP A 66 -11.30 -5.71 13.64
C ASP A 66 -11.66 -6.68 14.76
N GLN A 67 -10.66 -7.36 15.28
CA GLN A 67 -10.79 -8.28 16.40
C GLN A 67 -10.53 -7.56 17.73
N PRO A 68 -11.23 -7.93 18.80
CA PRO A 68 -10.89 -7.46 20.14
C PRO A 68 -9.44 -7.85 20.50
N LEU A 69 -8.69 -6.89 21.02
CA LEU A 69 -7.32 -7.10 21.46
C LEU A 69 -7.27 -7.32 22.97
N ASP A 70 -6.44 -8.26 23.39
CA ASP A 70 -6.08 -8.38 24.80
C ASP A 70 -5.29 -7.13 25.28
N PRO A 71 -5.22 -6.86 26.59
CA PRO A 71 -4.59 -5.65 27.12
C PRO A 71 -3.11 -5.49 26.74
N ALA A 72 -2.34 -6.57 26.67
CA ALA A 72 -0.92 -6.51 26.35
C ALA A 72 -0.69 -6.18 24.86
N THR A 73 -1.42 -6.84 23.98
CA THR A 73 -1.42 -6.57 22.53
C THR A 73 -1.85 -5.13 22.25
N ARG A 74 -2.91 -4.66 22.94
CA ARG A 74 -3.36 -3.26 22.79
C ARG A 74 -2.28 -2.27 23.22
N ALA A 75 -1.64 -2.48 24.35
CA ALA A 75 -0.57 -1.60 24.83
C ALA A 75 0.62 -1.55 23.86
N LEU A 76 0.99 -2.70 23.27
CA LEU A 76 2.04 -2.75 22.27
C LEU A 76 1.64 -2.01 20.98
N LEU A 77 0.41 -2.20 20.51
CA LEU A 77 -0.13 -1.47 19.37
C LEU A 77 -0.10 0.05 19.60
N GLU A 78 -0.55 0.52 20.76
CA GLU A 78 -0.52 1.94 21.12
C GLU A 78 0.90 2.51 21.11
N GLN A 79 1.90 1.77 21.57
CA GLN A 79 3.31 2.16 21.49
C GLN A 79 3.77 2.27 20.03
N GLN A 80 3.45 1.29 19.20
CA GLN A 80 3.82 1.28 17.77
C GLN A 80 3.15 2.45 17.02
N LEU A 81 1.86 2.71 17.25
CA LEU A 81 1.15 3.85 16.65
C LEU A 81 1.73 5.19 17.11
N THR A 82 2.15 5.29 18.37
CA THR A 82 2.84 6.48 18.89
C THR A 82 4.17 6.71 18.16
N LEU A 83 4.96 5.67 17.93
CA LEU A 83 6.20 5.74 17.16
C LEU A 83 5.95 6.13 15.70
N ALA A 84 4.95 5.53 15.07
CA ALA A 84 4.54 5.86 13.70
C ALA A 84 4.14 7.34 13.58
N ARG A 85 3.29 7.83 14.49
CA ARG A 85 2.89 9.24 14.56
C ARG A 85 4.10 10.17 14.74
N ALA A 86 4.96 9.88 15.70
CA ALA A 86 6.17 10.68 15.91
C ALA A 86 7.07 10.70 14.68
N THR A 87 7.10 9.62 13.91
CA THR A 87 7.84 9.54 12.66
C THR A 87 7.20 10.39 11.57
N SER A 88 5.89 10.34 11.39
CA SER A 88 5.20 11.16 10.39
C SER A 88 5.43 12.65 10.60
N LEU A 89 5.40 13.11 11.84
CA LEU A 89 5.60 14.52 12.19
C LEU A 89 7.04 15.04 11.94
N ARG A 90 8.00 14.18 11.61
CA ARG A 90 9.34 14.59 11.16
C ARG A 90 9.38 15.04 9.71
N TYR A 91 8.35 14.72 8.94
CA TYR A 91 8.27 14.99 7.51
C TYR A 91 6.96 15.72 7.16
N PRO A 92 6.74 16.94 7.76
CA PRO A 92 5.44 17.62 7.66
C PRO A 92 5.06 18.01 6.23
N THR A 93 6.05 18.21 5.36
CA THR A 93 5.83 18.59 3.96
C THR A 93 6.57 17.69 2.98
N VAL A 94 6.18 17.73 1.71
CA VAL A 94 6.90 17.06 0.62
C VAL A 94 8.37 17.49 0.58
N THR A 95 8.66 18.78 0.80
CA THR A 95 10.04 19.28 0.87
C THR A 95 10.87 18.53 1.92
N ASP A 96 10.30 18.27 3.11
CA ASP A 96 10.99 17.55 4.18
C ASP A 96 11.23 16.08 3.81
N ALA A 97 10.25 15.45 3.17
CA ALA A 97 10.39 14.08 2.67
C ALA A 97 11.50 13.97 1.63
N GLU A 98 11.51 14.87 0.64
CA GLU A 98 12.51 14.86 -0.43
C GLU A 98 13.91 15.13 0.10
N ALA A 99 14.07 16.02 1.08
CA ALA A 99 15.31 16.27 1.77
C ALA A 99 15.82 15.04 2.52
N ALA A 100 14.91 14.22 3.05
CA ALA A 100 15.21 12.94 3.70
C ALA A 100 15.45 11.78 2.72
N GLY A 101 15.34 12.00 1.43
CA GLY A 101 15.63 11.00 0.40
C GLY A 101 14.40 10.24 -0.12
N TYR A 102 13.19 10.57 0.35
CA TYR A 102 11.96 10.03 -0.24
C TYR A 102 11.72 10.63 -1.63
N ARG A 103 11.09 9.86 -2.52
CA ARG A 103 10.81 10.29 -3.90
C ARG A 103 9.38 9.91 -4.29
N LEU A 104 8.74 10.78 -5.05
CA LEU A 104 7.42 10.54 -5.59
C LEU A 104 7.42 9.27 -6.46
N VAL A 105 6.50 8.36 -6.17
CA VAL A 105 6.30 7.11 -6.92
C VAL A 105 4.90 7.03 -7.49
N ALA A 106 3.90 7.52 -6.77
CA ALA A 106 2.54 7.63 -7.28
C ALA A 106 2.00 9.02 -6.95
N GLY A 107 1.42 9.69 -7.94
CA GLY A 107 0.73 10.97 -7.77
C GLY A 107 -0.47 10.86 -6.83
N PHE A 108 -1.09 11.99 -6.52
CA PHE A 108 -2.24 12.01 -5.63
C PHE A 108 -3.38 11.15 -6.18
N GLY A 109 -3.83 10.21 -5.35
CA GLY A 109 -5.04 9.43 -5.56
C GLY A 109 -6.05 9.74 -4.45
N PRO A 110 -7.33 10.01 -4.78
CA PRO A 110 -8.37 10.17 -3.76
C PRO A 110 -8.41 8.93 -2.87
N GLY A 111 -8.43 9.12 -1.56
CA GLY A 111 -8.41 8.04 -0.58
C GLY A 111 -7.02 7.53 -0.20
N SER A 112 -6.04 7.60 -1.10
CA SER A 112 -4.71 7.06 -0.86
C SER A 112 -3.62 8.11 -0.71
N GLY A 113 -3.84 9.34 -1.21
CA GLY A 113 -2.84 10.39 -1.23
C GLY A 113 -1.74 10.20 -2.26
N ALA A 114 -0.72 11.06 -2.23
CA ALA A 114 0.49 10.94 -3.03
C ALA A 114 1.55 10.14 -2.29
N HIS A 115 2.18 9.17 -2.95
CA HIS A 115 3.11 8.23 -2.33
C HIS A 115 4.56 8.62 -2.60
N TYR A 116 5.29 8.93 -1.54
CA TYR A 116 6.73 9.19 -1.56
C TYR A 116 7.46 8.02 -0.93
N ILE A 117 8.19 7.25 -1.71
CA ILE A 117 8.93 6.07 -1.25
C ILE A 117 10.39 6.43 -1.00
N GLY A 118 10.92 5.94 0.10
CA GLY A 118 12.30 6.16 0.51
C GLY A 118 12.58 5.45 1.83
N GLY A 119 13.71 5.82 2.44
CA GLY A 119 14.11 5.22 3.70
C GLY A 119 14.72 3.82 3.53
N PRO A 120 15.14 3.20 4.63
CA PRO A 120 15.67 1.86 4.59
C PRO A 120 14.54 0.88 4.23
N MET A 121 14.66 0.24 3.06
CA MET A 121 13.87 -0.96 2.79
C MET A 121 14.18 -1.95 3.91
N THR A 122 13.22 -2.18 4.78
CA THR A 122 13.40 -3.14 5.86
C THR A 122 13.63 -4.52 5.25
N GLY A 123 14.85 -5.04 5.43
CA GLY A 123 15.16 -6.42 5.15
C GLY A 123 14.39 -7.37 6.08
N PRO A 124 14.63 -8.67 6.00
CA PRO A 124 14.05 -9.63 6.92
C PRO A 124 14.47 -9.27 8.35
N GLY A 125 13.52 -8.81 9.14
CA GLY A 125 13.72 -8.38 10.52
C GLY A 125 12.38 -8.10 11.18
N PRO A 126 12.35 -7.88 12.50
CA PRO A 126 11.13 -7.53 13.19
C PRO A 126 10.56 -6.21 12.64
N PHE A 127 9.24 -6.09 12.65
CA PHE A 127 8.54 -4.88 12.24
C PHE A 127 8.97 -3.68 13.09
N ASP A 128 9.24 -2.55 12.46
CA ASP A 128 9.63 -1.30 13.11
C ASP A 128 8.72 -0.15 12.64
N ALA A 129 7.77 0.23 13.47
CA ALA A 129 6.81 1.28 13.18
C ALA A 129 7.45 2.67 12.98
N SER A 130 8.72 2.86 13.37
CA SER A 130 9.46 4.10 13.13
C SER A 130 10.11 4.18 11.74
N LYS A 131 9.97 3.13 10.90
CA LYS A 131 10.63 3.03 9.59
C LYS A 131 9.63 2.77 8.46
N PRO A 132 8.69 3.67 8.20
CA PRO A 132 7.80 3.55 7.06
C PRO A 132 8.61 3.61 5.76
N GLN A 133 8.27 2.76 4.79
CA GLN A 133 8.88 2.79 3.47
C GLN A 133 8.21 3.83 2.56
N SER A 134 7.00 4.28 2.92
CA SER A 134 6.32 5.35 2.20
C SER A 134 5.70 6.36 3.15
N LEU A 135 5.79 7.63 2.73
CA LEU A 135 5.08 8.76 3.32
C LEU A 135 3.97 9.16 2.37
N LEU A 136 2.78 9.42 2.91
CA LEU A 136 1.59 9.79 2.15
C LEU A 136 1.29 11.27 2.34
N TYR A 137 1.01 11.97 1.23
CA TYR A 137 0.76 13.41 1.22
C TYR A 137 -0.57 13.76 0.57
N ASP A 138 -1.17 14.90 0.95
CA ASP A 138 -2.41 15.44 0.38
C ASP A 138 -2.24 16.01 -1.03
N GLY A 139 -1.05 15.92 -1.61
CA GLY A 139 -0.73 16.37 -2.95
C GLY A 139 0.74 16.18 -3.27
N THR A 140 1.18 16.75 -4.41
CA THR A 140 2.56 16.64 -4.91
C THR A 140 3.32 17.96 -4.92
N SER A 141 2.73 19.03 -4.40
CA SER A 141 3.42 20.31 -4.29
C SER A 141 4.47 20.24 -3.16
N PRO A 142 5.54 21.06 -3.22
CA PRO A 142 6.53 21.11 -2.16
C PRO A 142 5.97 21.38 -0.76
N THR A 143 4.83 22.06 -0.69
CA THR A 143 4.13 22.41 0.55
C THR A 143 2.98 21.47 0.90
N SER A 144 2.74 20.42 0.13
CA SER A 144 1.73 19.41 0.46
C SER A 144 2.05 18.75 1.80
N HIS A 145 1.01 18.49 2.60
CA HIS A 145 1.14 18.04 3.98
C HIS A 145 1.07 16.52 4.07
N ILE A 146 1.79 15.97 5.04
CA ILE A 146 1.71 14.55 5.36
C ILE A 146 0.31 14.20 5.89
N VAL A 147 -0.21 13.07 5.41
CA VAL A 147 -1.55 12.59 5.78
C VAL A 147 -1.53 11.17 6.33
N GLY A 148 -0.47 10.39 6.07
CA GLY A 148 -0.36 9.02 6.52
C GLY A 148 1.00 8.41 6.23
N LEU A 149 1.13 7.15 6.63
CA LEU A 149 2.30 6.32 6.38
C LEU A 149 1.88 5.04 5.68
N MET A 150 2.82 4.41 4.96
CA MET A 150 2.61 3.07 4.42
C MET A 150 3.85 2.22 4.64
N TYR A 151 3.62 0.94 4.96
CA TYR A 151 4.64 -0.07 5.16
C TYR A 151 4.49 -1.13 4.08
N PHE A 152 5.62 -1.69 3.63
CA PHE A 152 5.66 -2.72 2.60
C PHE A 152 6.14 -4.05 3.16
N GLY A 153 5.59 -5.11 2.59
CA GLY A 153 6.03 -6.47 2.82
C GLY A 153 6.21 -7.25 1.53
N MET A 154 7.19 -8.13 1.54
CA MET A 154 7.48 -9.02 0.41
C MET A 154 7.15 -10.44 0.79
N GLY A 155 6.80 -11.27 -0.20
CA GLY A 155 6.55 -12.69 0.00
C GLY A 155 5.13 -13.12 -0.35
N ALA A 156 4.87 -14.41 -0.16
CA ALA A 156 3.58 -15.03 -0.50
C ALA A 156 2.50 -14.75 0.56
N LYS A 157 2.91 -14.46 1.79
CA LYS A 157 2.03 -14.13 2.91
C LYS A 157 2.29 -12.69 3.37
N ALA A 158 1.28 -12.08 3.98
CA ALA A 158 1.46 -10.81 4.68
C ALA A 158 2.59 -10.95 5.72
N PRO A 159 3.47 -9.95 5.85
CA PRO A 159 4.50 -9.97 6.88
C PRO A 159 3.90 -9.75 8.26
N GLU A 160 4.72 -9.93 9.29
CA GLU A 160 4.42 -9.41 10.60
C GLU A 160 4.43 -7.87 10.54
N GLY A 161 3.48 -7.23 11.22
CA GLY A 161 3.27 -5.79 11.19
C GLY A 161 2.98 -5.21 12.57
N PHE A 162 1.98 -4.36 12.66
CA PHE A 162 1.50 -3.82 13.92
C PHE A 162 0.94 -4.92 14.82
N ALA A 163 1.02 -4.72 16.13
CA ALA A 163 0.59 -5.74 17.09
C ALA A 163 -0.90 -6.06 16.96
N GLY A 164 -1.20 -7.34 16.88
CA GLY A 164 -2.55 -7.87 16.73
C GLY A 164 -2.94 -8.16 15.29
N PRO A 165 -4.17 -8.62 15.07
CA PRO A 165 -4.64 -9.07 13.76
C PRO A 165 -5.28 -7.95 12.92
N ASN A 166 -5.26 -6.71 13.40
CA ASN A 166 -6.05 -5.62 12.82
C ASN A 166 -5.24 -4.68 11.89
N ASP A 167 -4.01 -5.03 11.57
CA ASP A 167 -3.20 -4.32 10.59
C ASP A 167 -3.52 -4.86 9.18
N HIS A 168 -4.56 -4.33 8.58
CA HIS A 168 -5.15 -4.78 7.31
C HIS A 168 -4.17 -4.73 6.13
N TRP A 169 -3.23 -5.68 6.07
CA TRP A 169 -2.33 -5.88 4.95
C TRP A 169 -3.10 -6.24 3.69
N HIS A 170 -2.85 -5.52 2.62
CA HIS A 170 -3.51 -5.70 1.33
C HIS A 170 -2.51 -5.69 0.17
N ARG A 171 -2.98 -6.06 -1.00
CA ARG A 171 -2.23 -6.05 -2.26
C ARG A 171 -3.12 -5.48 -3.35
N HIS A 172 -2.52 -4.81 -4.32
CA HIS A 172 -3.24 -4.38 -5.52
C HIS A 172 -3.00 -5.33 -6.68
N SER A 173 -4.02 -5.51 -7.50
CA SER A 173 -3.93 -6.20 -8.78
C SER A 173 -3.91 -5.20 -9.94
N ASN A 174 -3.44 -5.67 -11.10
CA ASN A 174 -3.49 -4.92 -12.36
C ASN A 174 -2.83 -3.52 -12.29
N VAL A 175 -1.73 -3.39 -11.55
CA VAL A 175 -1.02 -2.11 -11.45
C VAL A 175 -0.14 -1.89 -12.66
N CYS A 176 -0.32 -0.76 -13.31
CA CYS A 176 0.53 -0.30 -14.39
C CYS A 176 1.39 0.86 -13.92
N THR A 177 2.70 0.76 -14.06
CA THR A 177 3.62 1.84 -13.74
C THR A 177 4.33 2.31 -14.99
N THR A 178 4.47 3.62 -15.17
CA THR A 178 5.32 4.22 -16.21
C THR A 178 6.52 4.91 -15.56
N PHE A 179 7.59 5.05 -16.30
CA PHE A 179 8.77 5.76 -15.85
C PHE A 179 9.15 6.82 -16.90
N ALA A 180 8.99 8.08 -16.54
CA ALA A 180 9.33 9.19 -17.40
C ALA A 180 10.01 10.31 -16.60
N SER A 181 11.06 10.90 -17.16
CA SER A 181 11.79 12.03 -16.57
C SER A 181 12.27 11.77 -15.12
N GLY A 182 12.66 10.53 -14.82
CA GLY A 182 13.12 10.14 -13.49
C GLY A 182 12.01 9.95 -12.45
N LYS A 183 10.76 9.99 -12.87
CA LYS A 183 9.59 9.79 -11.99
C LYS A 183 8.82 8.54 -12.37
N ILE A 184 8.31 7.85 -11.38
CA ILE A 184 7.32 6.77 -11.57
C ILE A 184 5.93 7.41 -11.52
N ASP A 185 5.06 6.99 -12.42
CA ASP A 185 3.64 7.34 -12.40
C ASP A 185 2.79 6.08 -12.53
N VAL A 186 1.58 6.13 -11.99
CA VAL A 186 0.56 5.09 -12.10
C VAL A 186 -0.57 5.62 -12.98
N PRO A 187 -0.52 5.38 -14.31
CA PRO A 187 -1.43 6.01 -15.28
C PRO A 187 -2.87 5.53 -15.18
N PHE A 188 -3.09 4.41 -14.52
CA PHE A 188 -4.42 3.84 -14.26
C PHE A 188 -4.61 3.66 -12.77
N ALA A 189 -5.87 3.70 -12.30
CA ALA A 189 -6.17 3.36 -10.93
C ALA A 189 -5.68 1.93 -10.61
N PRO A 190 -5.10 1.70 -9.44
CA PRO A 190 -4.87 0.34 -8.96
C PRO A 190 -6.19 -0.44 -8.97
N ASP A 191 -6.10 -1.75 -9.16
CA ASP A 191 -7.25 -2.67 -9.21
C ASP A 191 -8.30 -2.37 -10.30
N SER A 192 -7.98 -1.48 -11.23
CA SER A 192 -8.77 -1.30 -12.44
C SER A 192 -8.61 -2.52 -13.36
N ASP A 193 -9.55 -2.73 -14.28
CA ASP A 193 -9.52 -3.84 -15.25
C ASP A 193 -8.44 -3.64 -16.35
N VAL A 194 -7.34 -2.97 -16.01
CA VAL A 194 -6.23 -2.72 -16.94
C VAL A 194 -5.53 -4.04 -17.29
N THR A 195 -5.37 -4.27 -18.56
CA THR A 195 -4.63 -5.42 -19.08
C THR A 195 -3.14 -5.10 -19.30
N ALA A 196 -2.32 -6.15 -19.38
CA ALA A 196 -0.91 -6.00 -19.75
C ALA A 196 -0.72 -5.29 -21.09
N ALA A 197 -1.62 -5.52 -22.06
CA ALA A 197 -1.58 -4.89 -23.39
C ALA A 197 -1.84 -3.37 -23.30
N GLN A 198 -2.85 -2.96 -22.51
CA GLN A 198 -3.14 -1.54 -22.28
C GLN A 198 -1.99 -0.83 -21.56
N CYS A 199 -1.39 -1.50 -20.56
CA CYS A 199 -0.23 -0.97 -19.89
C CYS A 199 0.98 -0.80 -20.84
N THR A 200 1.23 -1.81 -21.69
CA THR A 200 2.30 -1.72 -22.68
C THR A 200 2.05 -0.60 -23.70
N ALA A 201 0.79 -0.35 -24.07
CA ALA A 201 0.44 0.69 -25.03
C ALA A 201 0.79 2.12 -24.53
N VAL A 202 0.85 2.32 -23.22
CA VAL A 202 1.32 3.59 -22.60
C VAL A 202 2.79 3.56 -22.20
N GLY A 203 3.56 2.54 -22.65
CA GLY A 203 4.97 2.37 -22.29
C GLY A 203 5.20 1.96 -20.85
N GLY A 204 4.20 1.37 -20.22
CA GLY A 204 4.23 0.99 -18.83
C GLY A 204 4.71 -0.44 -18.58
N ARG A 205 5.01 -0.72 -17.32
CA ARG A 205 5.27 -2.03 -16.76
C ARG A 205 4.04 -2.51 -15.99
N TYR A 206 3.48 -3.61 -16.44
CA TYR A 206 2.33 -4.25 -15.81
C TYR A 206 2.75 -5.16 -14.67
N MET A 207 2.05 -5.06 -13.55
CA MET A 207 2.15 -5.97 -12.41
C MET A 207 0.78 -6.56 -12.15
N SER A 208 0.67 -7.89 -12.31
CA SER A 208 -0.59 -8.59 -12.03
C SER A 208 -0.99 -8.53 -10.56
N ILE A 209 -0.01 -8.44 -9.67
CA ILE A 209 -0.19 -8.25 -8.24
C ILE A 209 1.04 -7.53 -7.65
N THR A 210 0.82 -6.67 -6.67
CA THR A 210 1.89 -5.95 -5.96
C THR A 210 2.44 -6.78 -4.78
N GLY A 211 3.45 -6.25 -4.08
CA GLY A 211 3.78 -6.64 -2.71
C GLY A 211 2.66 -6.29 -1.73
N TRP A 212 2.78 -6.80 -0.51
CA TRP A 212 1.90 -6.44 0.59
C TRP A 212 2.14 -5.01 1.03
N MET A 213 1.07 -4.32 1.42
CA MET A 213 1.14 -2.99 2.00
C MET A 213 0.09 -2.80 3.08
N VAL A 214 0.39 -1.93 4.03
CA VAL A 214 -0.55 -1.48 5.05
C VAL A 214 -0.41 0.01 5.23
N HIS A 215 -1.52 0.72 5.23
CA HIS A 215 -1.59 2.14 5.56
C HIS A 215 -1.69 2.33 7.07
N ALA A 216 -1.15 3.44 7.57
CA ALA A 216 -1.33 3.86 8.95
C ALA A 216 -1.72 5.35 9.00
N TRP A 217 -3.00 5.62 9.21
CA TRP A 217 -3.59 6.95 9.25
C TRP A 217 -3.46 7.55 10.67
N VAL A 218 -2.21 7.83 11.04
CA VAL A 218 -1.83 8.26 12.40
C VAL A 218 -1.57 9.77 12.53
N VAL A 219 -1.64 10.50 11.41
CA VAL A 219 -1.34 11.94 11.38
C VAL A 219 -2.52 12.70 12.00
N PRO A 220 -2.29 13.59 12.99
CA PRO A 220 -3.35 14.39 13.58
C PRO A 220 -4.14 15.18 12.52
N SER A 221 -5.45 15.17 12.65
CA SER A 221 -6.43 15.74 11.72
C SER A 221 -6.60 14.99 10.40
N TRP A 222 -5.87 13.91 10.20
CA TRP A 222 -5.96 13.02 9.04
C TRP A 222 -6.27 11.57 9.43
N GLU A 223 -6.74 11.37 10.66
CA GLU A 223 -7.21 10.05 11.08
C GLU A 223 -8.37 9.60 10.18
N SER A 224 -8.29 8.37 9.69
CA SER A 224 -9.36 7.83 8.86
C SER A 224 -10.57 7.46 9.69
N PRO A 225 -11.79 7.91 9.30
CA PRO A 225 -13.02 7.48 9.95
C PRO A 225 -13.33 5.99 9.73
N ALA A 226 -12.67 5.38 8.74
CA ALA A 226 -12.79 3.94 8.45
C ALA A 226 -11.81 3.07 9.25
N GLY A 227 -10.98 3.67 10.12
CA GLY A 227 -10.02 2.96 10.96
C GLY A 227 -8.57 3.32 10.64
N VAL A 228 -7.70 3.13 11.63
CA VAL A 228 -6.27 3.51 11.53
C VAL A 228 -5.52 2.75 10.45
N PHE A 229 -5.96 1.55 10.11
CA PHE A 229 -5.37 0.69 9.08
C PHE A 229 -6.26 0.51 7.85
N SER A 230 -7.30 1.34 7.72
CA SER A 230 -8.15 1.26 6.53
C SER A 230 -7.35 1.44 5.24
N HIS A 231 -7.75 0.72 4.20
CA HIS A 231 -7.15 0.79 2.89
C HIS A 231 -7.15 2.23 2.36
N GLU A 232 -8.27 2.91 2.51
CA GLU A 232 -8.44 4.29 2.09
C GLU A 232 -8.81 5.20 3.25
N ASN A 233 -8.49 6.49 3.10
CA ASN A 233 -8.94 7.53 4.01
C ASN A 233 -9.99 8.41 3.32
N PRO A 234 -11.28 8.32 3.71
CA PRO A 234 -12.36 9.11 3.12
C PRO A 234 -12.19 10.63 3.23
N ASN A 235 -11.28 11.10 4.07
CA ASN A 235 -10.96 12.52 4.18
C ASN A 235 -10.07 13.03 3.04
N LEU A 236 -9.41 12.11 2.30
CA LEU A 236 -8.57 12.45 1.15
C LEU A 236 -9.42 12.53 -0.12
N ARG A 237 -9.93 13.72 -0.40
CA ARG A 237 -10.80 14.01 -1.53
C ARG A 237 -10.08 14.81 -2.61
N CYS A 238 -10.58 14.71 -3.84
CA CYS A 238 -10.21 15.64 -4.90
C CYS A 238 -10.63 17.08 -4.54
N ALA A 239 -10.04 18.05 -5.21
CA ALA A 239 -10.39 19.48 -5.00
C ALA A 239 -11.88 19.79 -5.26
N ASP A 240 -12.56 19.02 -6.13
CA ASP A 240 -14.00 19.10 -6.38
C ASP A 240 -14.84 18.37 -5.32
N GLY A 241 -14.21 17.82 -4.27
CA GLY A 241 -14.87 17.09 -3.20
C GLY A 241 -15.22 15.64 -3.54
N THR A 242 -14.90 15.15 -4.73
CA THR A 242 -15.10 13.73 -5.07
C THR A 242 -14.13 12.86 -4.32
N PHE A 243 -14.58 11.63 -4.00
CA PHE A 243 -13.78 10.59 -3.35
C PHE A 243 -13.60 9.44 -4.33
N ASN A 244 -12.53 8.69 -4.19
CA ASN A 244 -12.29 7.55 -5.04
C ASN A 244 -13.37 6.50 -4.81
N THR A 245 -14.13 6.20 -5.85
CA THR A 245 -14.98 5.04 -5.93
C THR A 245 -14.46 4.19 -7.09
N ASP A 246 -13.55 3.28 -6.84
CA ASP A 246 -13.15 2.14 -7.68
C ASP A 246 -12.77 2.36 -9.15
N LYS A 247 -13.12 3.45 -9.77
CA LYS A 247 -12.98 3.59 -11.22
C LYS A 247 -12.24 4.83 -11.68
N VAL A 248 -11.90 5.73 -10.80
CA VAL A 248 -11.40 7.07 -11.19
C VAL A 248 -10.05 7.40 -10.56
N GLY A 249 -9.27 6.50 -10.13
CA GLY A 249 -7.94 6.58 -9.49
C GLY A 249 -7.16 7.89 -9.50
N LYS A 250 -7.64 8.90 -10.22
CA LYS A 250 -7.09 10.26 -10.27
C LYS A 250 -8.23 11.26 -10.28
N CYS A 251 -8.04 12.40 -9.62
CA CYS A 251 -8.93 13.54 -9.73
C CYS A 251 -8.97 14.01 -11.19
N GLN A 252 -10.15 14.25 -11.74
CA GLN A 252 -10.27 14.78 -13.08
C GLN A 252 -9.72 16.21 -13.12
N GLY A 253 -8.79 16.48 -14.02
CA GLY A 253 -8.24 17.82 -14.24
C GLY A 253 -6.94 18.15 -13.49
N THR A 254 -6.25 17.18 -12.91
CA THR A 254 -4.89 17.36 -12.38
C THR A 254 -3.83 16.78 -13.30
#